data_fb62f07ab5845d2759d2970e7a7b81b5
#
_entry.id   fb62f07ab5845d2759d2970e7a7b81b5
#
_cell.length_a   1.000
_cell.length_b   1.000
_cell.length_c   1.000
_cell.angle_alpha   90.00
_cell.angle_beta   90.00
_cell.angle_gamma   90.00
#
_symmetry.space_group_name_H-M   'P 1'
#
loop_
_entity.id
_entity.type
_entity.pdbx_description
1 polymer ?
#
loop_
_entity_poly.entity_id
_entity_poly.type
_entity_poly.pdbx_seq_one_letter_code
_entity_poly.pdbx_strand_id
1 'polypeptide(L)'
;MRRTMRVDFTKMHGLGNDFVVLDARAKDLPHIDGSIARALADRRTGIGCDQLILLQPSSAADFRMRIFNQDGSEVGACGNASRAVALLHGAPADVETAGGTIRIEPAAGGASVDMGEPRFEWDAIPLAYGMDTAVMPVGWDGLDQPGAVNVGNPHVVFFVEDCGAVPLDVLGPKIENDPLFPERVNVNVATIENRGHIRLRVWERGAGLTQACGTGACATAVHAMRRGLV
;
A
#
# COMPACT_ATOMS: atom_id res chain seq x y z
N MET A 1 11.27 -8.72 -38.71
CA MET A 1 11.27 -7.36 -38.07
C MET A 1 10.38 -7.40 -36.83
N ARG A 2 10.93 -7.20 -35.63
CA ARG A 2 10.09 -7.00 -34.42
C ARG A 2 9.39 -5.65 -34.56
N ARG A 3 8.08 -5.65 -34.61
CA ARG A 3 7.27 -4.43 -34.67
C ARG A 3 7.45 -3.68 -33.35
N THR A 4 8.16 -2.57 -33.36
CA THR A 4 8.32 -1.71 -32.17
C THR A 4 6.95 -1.08 -31.90
N MET A 5 6.35 -1.44 -30.78
CA MET A 5 5.11 -0.82 -30.33
C MET A 5 5.46 0.37 -29.43
N ARG A 6 4.80 1.50 -29.65
CA ARG A 6 4.87 2.65 -28.75
C ARG A 6 3.68 2.57 -27.81
N VAL A 7 3.95 2.73 -26.52
CA VAL A 7 2.95 2.78 -25.44
C VAL A 7 3.14 4.10 -24.73
N ASP A 8 2.06 4.88 -24.64
CA ASP A 8 2.05 6.11 -23.85
C ASP A 8 1.99 5.78 -22.37
N PHE A 9 2.66 6.53 -21.54
CA PHE A 9 2.60 6.42 -20.10
C PHE A 9 2.57 7.80 -19.44
N THR A 10 2.04 7.86 -18.22
CA THR A 10 2.09 9.05 -17.38
C THR A 10 3.03 8.79 -16.21
N LYS A 11 4.01 9.68 -15.98
CA LYS A 11 4.88 9.66 -14.82
C LYS A 11 4.27 10.54 -13.73
N MET A 12 4.06 9.98 -12.53
CA MET A 12 3.49 10.67 -11.38
C MET A 12 4.26 10.36 -10.10
N HIS A 13 4.03 11.11 -9.06
CA HIS A 13 4.52 10.79 -7.71
C HIS A 13 3.56 11.32 -6.64
N GLY A 14 3.59 10.68 -5.46
CA GLY A 14 2.94 11.15 -4.23
C GLY A 14 3.91 11.06 -3.07
N LEU A 15 4.36 12.22 -2.54
CA LEU A 15 5.30 12.29 -1.40
C LEU A 15 6.58 11.48 -1.61
N GLY A 16 7.14 11.53 -2.83
CA GLY A 16 8.38 10.82 -3.18
C GLY A 16 8.20 9.40 -3.71
N ASN A 17 7.07 8.76 -3.44
CA ASN A 17 6.72 7.47 -4.05
C ASN A 17 6.27 7.70 -5.49
N ASP A 18 6.99 7.16 -6.48
CA ASP A 18 6.80 7.48 -7.89
C ASP A 18 6.19 6.33 -8.70
N PHE A 19 5.38 6.73 -9.66
CA PHE A 19 4.54 5.82 -10.45
C PHE A 19 4.76 5.98 -11.94
N VAL A 20 4.71 4.85 -12.66
CA VAL A 20 4.43 4.80 -14.10
C VAL A 20 3.01 4.32 -14.28
N VAL A 21 2.14 5.15 -14.86
CA VAL A 21 0.74 4.81 -15.11
C VAL A 21 0.56 4.47 -16.57
N LEU A 22 0.07 3.27 -16.85
CA LEU A 22 -0.35 2.77 -18.17
C LEU A 22 -1.88 2.75 -18.23
N ASP A 23 -2.47 3.51 -19.15
CA ASP A 23 -3.93 3.60 -19.29
C ASP A 23 -4.42 2.76 -20.48
N ALA A 24 -4.99 1.59 -20.16
CA ALA A 24 -5.59 0.65 -21.10
C ALA A 24 -7.14 0.72 -21.11
N ARG A 25 -7.75 1.74 -20.50
CA ARG A 25 -9.23 1.84 -20.44
C ARG A 25 -9.86 2.08 -21.80
N ALA A 26 -9.17 2.79 -22.67
CA ALA A 26 -9.66 3.12 -24.03
C ALA A 26 -8.73 2.65 -25.16
N LYS A 27 -7.61 1.99 -24.83
CA LYS A 27 -6.59 1.53 -25.79
C LYS A 27 -6.16 0.12 -25.45
N ASP A 28 -6.03 -0.73 -26.44
CA ASP A 28 -5.43 -2.05 -26.26
C ASP A 28 -3.92 -1.90 -26.00
N LEU A 29 -3.48 -2.39 -24.87
CA LEU A 29 -2.08 -2.53 -24.50
C LEU A 29 -1.67 -4.03 -24.59
N PRO A 30 -0.38 -4.32 -24.78
CA PRO A 30 0.09 -5.69 -24.64
C PRO A 30 -0.22 -6.19 -23.22
N HIS A 31 -0.29 -7.51 -23.08
CA HIS A 31 -0.43 -8.11 -21.76
C HIS A 31 0.71 -7.67 -20.85
N ILE A 32 0.37 -7.02 -19.72
CA ILE A 32 1.32 -6.60 -18.70
C ILE A 32 1.23 -7.59 -17.53
N ASP A 33 2.30 -8.33 -17.34
CA ASP A 33 2.51 -9.22 -16.21
C ASP A 33 3.61 -8.69 -15.27
N GLY A 34 3.88 -9.40 -14.17
CA GLY A 34 4.90 -9.01 -13.21
C GLY A 34 6.32 -8.94 -13.81
N SER A 35 6.63 -9.73 -14.85
CA SER A 35 7.95 -9.70 -15.47
C SER A 35 8.14 -8.43 -16.31
N ILE A 36 7.11 -8.02 -17.03
CA ILE A 36 7.09 -6.77 -17.80
C ILE A 36 7.04 -5.57 -16.85
N ALA A 37 6.24 -5.65 -15.77
CA ALA A 37 6.17 -4.61 -14.77
C ALA A 37 7.55 -4.35 -14.14
N ARG A 38 8.27 -5.42 -13.75
CA ARG A 38 9.64 -5.34 -13.23
C ARG A 38 10.60 -4.68 -14.24
N ALA A 39 10.54 -5.08 -15.51
CA ALA A 39 11.41 -4.53 -16.53
C ALA A 39 11.15 -3.05 -16.79
N LEU A 40 9.88 -2.60 -16.76
CA LEU A 40 9.52 -1.20 -16.90
C LEU A 40 9.87 -0.38 -15.64
N ALA A 41 9.77 -0.97 -14.45
CA ALA A 41 10.09 -0.32 -13.20
C ALA A 41 11.59 -0.19 -12.91
N ASP A 42 12.44 -0.92 -13.63
CA ASP A 42 13.89 -0.83 -13.46
C ASP A 42 14.40 0.58 -13.80
N ARG A 43 15.12 1.20 -12.83
CA ARG A 43 15.57 2.60 -12.95
C ARG A 43 16.76 2.79 -13.87
N ARG A 44 17.43 1.72 -14.30
CA ARG A 44 18.61 1.76 -15.18
C ARG A 44 18.31 1.38 -16.62
N THR A 45 17.40 0.42 -16.79
CA THR A 45 17.12 -0.19 -18.12
C THR A 45 15.68 -0.01 -18.58
N GLY A 46 14.78 0.37 -17.66
CA GLY A 46 13.37 0.66 -17.91
C GLY A 46 13.04 2.16 -17.83
N ILE A 47 11.78 2.47 -17.55
CA ILE A 47 11.31 3.84 -17.28
C ILE A 47 11.73 4.26 -15.86
N GLY A 48 11.73 3.31 -14.91
CA GLY A 48 12.04 3.48 -13.52
C GLY A 48 10.86 4.02 -12.71
N CYS A 49 10.43 3.29 -11.69
CA CYS A 49 9.43 3.74 -10.72
C CYS A 49 9.44 2.81 -9.50
N ASP A 50 8.84 3.26 -8.41
CA ASP A 50 8.55 2.41 -7.26
C ASP A 50 7.41 1.45 -7.56
N GLN A 51 6.37 1.93 -8.29
CA GLN A 51 5.24 1.10 -8.68
C GLN A 51 4.76 1.41 -10.09
N LEU A 52 4.39 0.35 -10.83
CA LEU A 52 3.70 0.45 -12.11
C LEU A 52 2.20 0.26 -11.87
N ILE A 53 1.42 1.21 -12.38
CA ILE A 53 -0.04 1.22 -12.29
C ILE A 53 -0.62 0.92 -13.66
N LEU A 54 -1.48 -0.08 -13.75
CA LEU A 54 -2.19 -0.43 -14.98
C LEU A 54 -3.69 -0.20 -14.78
N LEU A 55 -4.25 0.73 -15.56
CA LEU A 55 -5.68 0.99 -15.61
C LEU A 55 -6.32 0.20 -16.74
N GLN A 56 -7.39 -0.55 -16.46
CA GLN A 56 -8.06 -1.43 -17.40
C GLN A 56 -9.59 -1.24 -17.32
N PRO A 57 -10.37 -1.62 -18.36
CA PRO A 57 -11.82 -1.75 -18.22
C PRO A 57 -12.18 -2.71 -17.09
N SER A 58 -13.31 -2.46 -16.42
CA SER A 58 -13.91 -3.36 -15.44
C SER A 58 -15.37 -3.60 -15.79
N SER A 59 -15.88 -4.77 -15.41
CA SER A 59 -17.32 -5.07 -15.43
C SER A 59 -17.99 -4.88 -14.07
N ALA A 60 -17.18 -4.64 -13.02
CA ALA A 60 -17.64 -4.56 -11.63
C ALA A 60 -17.56 -3.13 -11.05
N ALA A 61 -16.83 -2.23 -11.71
CA ALA A 61 -16.60 -0.85 -11.29
C ALA A 61 -16.39 0.05 -12.51
N ASP A 62 -16.16 1.36 -12.31
CA ASP A 62 -15.88 2.28 -13.41
C ASP A 62 -14.63 1.89 -14.20
N PHE A 63 -13.61 1.37 -13.49
CA PHE A 63 -12.43 0.74 -14.09
C PHE A 63 -11.68 -0.11 -13.05
N ARG A 64 -10.72 -0.90 -13.52
CA ARG A 64 -9.82 -1.70 -12.70
C ARG A 64 -8.44 -1.06 -12.64
N MET A 65 -7.84 -1.05 -11.45
CA MET A 65 -6.48 -0.62 -11.20
C MET A 65 -5.65 -1.79 -10.67
N ARG A 66 -4.62 -2.17 -11.40
CA ARG A 66 -3.60 -3.13 -10.95
C ARG A 66 -2.33 -2.39 -10.56
N ILE A 67 -1.72 -2.79 -9.47
CA ILE A 67 -0.55 -2.13 -8.88
C ILE A 67 0.57 -3.15 -8.77
N PHE A 68 1.69 -2.90 -9.42
CA PHE A 68 2.87 -3.75 -9.36
C PHE A 68 4.02 -3.02 -8.67
N ASN A 69 4.64 -3.65 -7.69
CA ASN A 69 5.88 -3.17 -7.09
C ASN A 69 7.05 -3.26 -8.08
N GLN A 70 8.17 -2.64 -7.75
CA GLN A 70 9.39 -2.66 -8.56
C GLN A 70 9.91 -4.08 -8.83
N ASP A 71 9.66 -5.03 -7.93
CA ASP A 71 10.03 -6.45 -8.09
C ASP A 71 9.06 -7.24 -8.98
N GLY A 72 7.99 -6.61 -9.46
CA GLY A 72 6.95 -7.21 -10.30
C GLY A 72 5.84 -7.92 -9.51
N SER A 73 5.88 -7.93 -8.19
CA SER A 73 4.78 -8.45 -7.36
C SER A 73 3.55 -7.53 -7.45
N GLU A 74 2.35 -8.11 -7.56
CA GLU A 74 1.11 -7.36 -7.55
C GLU A 74 0.64 -7.15 -6.09
N VAL A 75 0.16 -5.94 -5.77
CA VAL A 75 -0.34 -5.59 -4.44
C VAL A 75 -1.80 -5.15 -4.49
N GLY A 76 -2.52 -5.41 -3.38
CA GLY A 76 -3.96 -5.18 -3.28
C GLY A 76 -4.35 -3.71 -3.20
N ALA A 77 -3.52 -2.87 -2.63
CA ALA A 77 -3.83 -1.45 -2.42
C ALA A 77 -2.56 -0.60 -2.30
N CYS A 78 -2.65 0.65 -2.73
CA CYS A 78 -1.66 1.70 -2.47
C CYS A 78 -2.37 3.06 -2.44
N GLY A 79 -2.51 3.67 -1.26
CA GLY A 79 -3.21 4.95 -1.09
C GLY A 79 -2.58 6.10 -1.90
N ASN A 80 -1.24 6.12 -2.04
CA ASN A 80 -0.56 7.13 -2.85
C ASN A 80 -0.88 6.97 -4.34
N ALA A 81 -0.86 5.72 -4.86
CA ALA A 81 -1.22 5.42 -6.23
C ALA A 81 -2.70 5.76 -6.51
N SER A 82 -3.60 5.42 -5.58
CA SER A 82 -5.03 5.74 -5.70
C SER A 82 -5.28 7.25 -5.77
N ARG A 83 -4.57 8.05 -4.98
CA ARG A 83 -4.64 9.53 -5.06
C ARG A 83 -4.11 10.06 -6.39
N ALA A 84 -2.99 9.50 -6.88
CA ALA A 84 -2.44 9.89 -8.18
C ALA A 84 -3.43 9.57 -9.31
N VAL A 85 -4.06 8.38 -9.27
CA VAL A 85 -5.07 7.97 -10.25
C VAL A 85 -6.34 8.84 -10.15
N ALA A 86 -6.78 9.23 -8.95
CA ALA A 86 -7.90 10.15 -8.77
C ALA A 86 -7.64 11.51 -9.47
N LEU A 87 -6.43 12.05 -9.29
CA LEU A 87 -6.03 13.29 -9.97
C LEU A 87 -5.94 13.12 -11.48
N LEU A 88 -5.40 11.99 -11.96
CA LEU A 88 -5.32 11.69 -13.39
C LEU A 88 -6.68 11.49 -14.03
N HIS A 89 -7.60 10.82 -13.33
CA HIS A 89 -8.96 10.55 -13.80
C HIS A 89 -9.82 11.83 -13.83
N GLY A 90 -9.67 12.69 -12.83
CA GLY A 90 -10.29 14.02 -12.77
C GLY A 90 -11.77 14.02 -12.36
N ALA A 91 -12.35 12.89 -12.01
CA ALA A 91 -13.73 12.73 -11.56
C ALA A 91 -13.83 11.66 -10.44
N PRO A 92 -14.89 11.69 -9.61
CA PRO A 92 -15.17 10.60 -8.69
C PRO A 92 -15.38 9.28 -9.43
N ALA A 93 -14.84 8.19 -8.93
CA ALA A 93 -14.98 6.85 -9.53
C ALA A 93 -14.88 5.74 -8.50
N ASP A 94 -15.59 4.64 -8.77
CA ASP A 94 -15.40 3.36 -8.10
C ASP A 94 -14.35 2.55 -8.86
N VAL A 95 -13.33 2.07 -8.17
CA VAL A 95 -12.17 1.42 -8.77
C VAL A 95 -11.99 0.01 -8.20
N GLU A 96 -12.05 -0.98 -9.08
CA GLU A 96 -11.73 -2.36 -8.73
C GLU A 96 -10.22 -2.51 -8.51
N THR A 97 -9.82 -3.05 -7.36
CA THR A 97 -8.43 -3.41 -7.04
C THR A 97 -8.35 -4.86 -6.58
N ALA A 98 -7.15 -5.44 -6.50
CA ALA A 98 -6.98 -6.77 -5.92
C ALA A 98 -7.32 -6.83 -4.42
N GLY A 99 -7.32 -5.68 -3.72
CA GLY A 99 -7.73 -5.55 -2.31
C GLY A 99 -9.23 -5.32 -2.09
N GLY A 100 -10.00 -5.13 -3.16
CA GLY A 100 -11.42 -4.81 -3.13
C GLY A 100 -11.73 -3.53 -3.93
N THR A 101 -13.00 -3.12 -3.93
CA THR A 101 -13.42 -1.87 -4.56
C THR A 101 -13.14 -0.69 -3.62
N ILE A 102 -12.53 0.36 -4.17
CA ILE A 102 -12.28 1.62 -3.48
C ILE A 102 -12.98 2.75 -4.21
N ARG A 103 -13.33 3.82 -3.48
CA ARG A 103 -13.82 5.05 -4.09
C ARG A 103 -12.74 6.11 -4.09
N ILE A 104 -12.51 6.70 -5.25
CA ILE A 104 -11.57 7.81 -5.42
C ILE A 104 -12.31 9.08 -5.79
N GLU A 105 -11.88 10.23 -5.22
CA GLU A 105 -12.45 11.54 -5.51
C GLU A 105 -11.34 12.58 -5.60
N PRO A 106 -11.19 13.30 -6.73
CA PRO A 106 -10.31 14.47 -6.79
C PRO A 106 -10.85 15.57 -5.87
N ALA A 107 -9.96 16.25 -5.15
CA ALA A 107 -10.28 17.32 -4.23
C ALA A 107 -9.35 18.52 -4.46
N ALA A 108 -9.72 19.69 -3.95
CA ALA A 108 -8.86 20.87 -4.00
C ALA A 108 -7.55 20.62 -3.27
N GLY A 109 -6.43 20.62 -4.00
CA GLY A 109 -5.09 20.38 -3.47
C GLY A 109 -4.72 18.91 -3.26
N GLY A 110 -5.55 17.95 -3.72
CA GLY A 110 -5.26 16.53 -3.57
C GLY A 110 -6.38 15.60 -4.01
N ALA A 111 -6.53 14.48 -3.32
CA ALA A 111 -7.59 13.52 -3.57
C ALA A 111 -8.00 12.81 -2.25
N SER A 112 -9.28 12.47 -2.14
CA SER A 112 -9.83 11.59 -1.13
C SER A 112 -9.92 10.17 -1.69
N VAL A 113 -9.63 9.17 -0.85
CA VAL A 113 -9.73 7.76 -1.18
C VAL A 113 -10.44 7.05 -0.04
N ASP A 114 -11.58 6.45 -0.31
CA ASP A 114 -12.23 5.51 0.59
C ASP A 114 -11.63 4.12 0.35
N MET A 115 -10.93 3.60 1.33
CA MET A 115 -10.24 2.31 1.26
C MET A 115 -11.13 1.13 1.68
N GLY A 116 -12.41 1.39 1.98
CA GLY A 116 -13.35 0.40 2.49
C GLY A 116 -13.20 0.12 3.99
N GLU A 117 -13.92 -0.89 4.47
CA GLU A 117 -13.92 -1.26 5.88
C GLU A 117 -12.63 -1.98 6.29
N PRO A 118 -12.04 -1.62 7.45
CA PRO A 118 -10.90 -2.34 7.99
C PRO A 118 -11.33 -3.72 8.49
N ARG A 119 -10.52 -4.74 8.21
CA ARG A 119 -10.72 -6.12 8.66
C ARG A 119 -9.72 -6.45 9.74
N PHE A 120 -10.22 -7.03 10.83
CA PHE A 120 -9.41 -7.32 12.02
C PHE A 120 -9.29 -8.81 12.31
N GLU A 121 -10.00 -9.67 11.59
CA GLU A 121 -9.93 -11.11 11.71
C GLU A 121 -8.53 -11.59 11.31
N TRP A 122 -7.98 -12.53 12.09
CA TRP A 122 -6.61 -13.01 11.89
C TRP A 122 -6.37 -13.63 10.51
N ASP A 123 -7.38 -14.30 9.95
CA ASP A 123 -7.35 -14.91 8.61
C ASP A 123 -7.49 -13.87 7.50
N ALA A 124 -8.18 -12.75 7.75
CA ALA A 124 -8.25 -11.62 6.83
C ALA A 124 -6.93 -10.81 6.77
N ILE A 125 -6.08 -10.91 7.81
CA ILE A 125 -4.74 -10.31 7.86
C ILE A 125 -3.67 -11.26 7.30
N PRO A 126 -4.00 -12.40 6.84
CA PRO A 126 -3.47 -13.74 6.73
C PRO A 126 -2.30 -14.05 7.71
N LEU A 127 -2.61 -14.08 9.01
CA LEU A 127 -1.69 -14.61 10.00
C LEU A 127 -1.57 -16.13 9.87
N ALA A 128 -0.43 -16.70 10.27
CA ALA A 128 -0.18 -18.13 10.20
C ALA A 128 -1.13 -18.97 11.10
N TYR A 129 -1.65 -18.35 12.17
CA TYR A 129 -2.59 -18.98 13.11
C TYR A 129 -3.42 -17.93 13.87
N GLY A 130 -4.53 -18.38 14.46
CA GLY A 130 -5.49 -17.52 15.15
C GLY A 130 -4.96 -16.93 16.44
N MET A 131 -5.12 -15.61 16.60
CA MET A 131 -4.82 -14.87 17.84
C MET A 131 -5.63 -13.59 17.92
N ASP A 132 -5.61 -12.93 19.08
CA ASP A 132 -6.15 -11.56 19.22
C ASP A 132 -5.30 -10.58 18.42
N THR A 133 -5.92 -9.88 17.50
CA THR A 133 -5.28 -8.89 16.62
C THR A 133 -5.33 -7.47 17.19
N ALA A 134 -6.01 -7.25 18.32
CA ALA A 134 -6.01 -5.96 19.00
C ALA A 134 -4.71 -5.76 19.81
N VAL A 135 -4.24 -6.83 20.47
CA VAL A 135 -3.00 -6.87 21.24
C VAL A 135 -2.40 -8.25 21.05
N MET A 136 -1.55 -8.40 20.06
CA MET A 136 -0.95 -9.69 19.74
C MET A 136 0.11 -10.07 20.80
N PRO A 137 0.10 -11.30 21.33
CA PRO A 137 1.06 -11.74 22.36
C PRO A 137 2.42 -12.11 21.75
N VAL A 138 2.97 -11.24 20.93
CA VAL A 138 4.24 -11.42 20.19
C VAL A 138 5.08 -10.15 20.26
N GLY A 139 6.40 -10.29 19.95
CA GLY A 139 7.31 -9.15 19.92
C GLY A 139 8.61 -9.45 19.18
N TRP A 140 9.33 -8.41 18.80
CA TRP A 140 10.60 -8.43 18.08
C TRP A 140 11.56 -7.38 18.63
N ASP A 141 12.65 -7.80 19.27
CA ASP A 141 13.78 -6.95 19.69
C ASP A 141 13.34 -5.60 20.36
N GLY A 142 12.39 -5.66 21.31
CA GLY A 142 11.88 -4.49 22.05
C GLY A 142 10.65 -3.81 21.44
N LEU A 143 10.13 -4.31 20.33
CA LEU A 143 8.80 -3.98 19.81
C LEU A 143 7.82 -5.06 20.23
N ASP A 144 6.96 -4.79 21.19
CA ASP A 144 6.08 -5.76 21.80
C ASP A 144 4.60 -5.41 21.61
N GLN A 145 3.74 -6.44 21.70
CA GLN A 145 2.29 -6.33 21.74
C GLN A 145 1.69 -5.46 20.62
N PRO A 146 2.05 -5.70 19.36
CA PRO A 146 1.44 -4.97 18.25
C PRO A 146 -0.03 -5.32 18.10
N GLY A 147 -0.71 -4.52 17.30
CA GLY A 147 -1.96 -4.95 16.70
C GLY A 147 -1.82 -5.21 15.22
N ALA A 148 -2.81 -5.88 14.63
CA ALA A 148 -2.84 -6.11 13.21
C ALA A 148 -4.21 -5.77 12.60
N VAL A 149 -4.18 -5.33 11.34
CA VAL A 149 -5.37 -4.92 10.58
C VAL A 149 -5.11 -5.01 9.08
N ASN A 150 -6.15 -5.35 8.31
CA ASN A 150 -6.12 -5.28 6.86
C ASN A 150 -7.01 -4.13 6.38
N VAL A 151 -6.43 -3.18 5.63
CA VAL A 151 -7.10 -2.04 5.00
C VAL A 151 -6.96 -2.11 3.46
N GLY A 152 -7.15 -3.32 2.91
CA GLY A 152 -6.86 -3.67 1.51
C GLY A 152 -5.48 -4.32 1.32
N ASN A 153 -4.61 -4.18 2.30
CA ASN A 153 -3.34 -4.90 2.48
C ASN A 153 -3.05 -5.09 3.98
N PRO A 154 -2.24 -6.10 4.37
CA PRO A 154 -1.98 -6.40 5.78
C PRO A 154 -0.99 -5.43 6.41
N HIS A 155 -1.31 -5.00 7.64
CA HIS A 155 -0.46 -4.14 8.47
C HIS A 155 -0.34 -4.68 9.88
N VAL A 156 0.89 -4.64 10.44
CA VAL A 156 1.15 -4.75 11.87
C VAL A 156 1.51 -3.36 12.41
N VAL A 157 0.99 -3.00 13.59
CA VAL A 157 1.10 -1.65 14.16
C VAL A 157 1.64 -1.73 15.59
N PHE A 158 2.77 -1.08 15.83
CA PHE A 158 3.38 -0.91 17.14
C PHE A 158 3.18 0.52 17.63
N PHE A 159 2.71 0.69 18.87
CA PHE A 159 2.70 1.98 19.53
C PHE A 159 3.86 2.05 20.51
N VAL A 160 4.72 3.05 20.33
CA VAL A 160 5.95 3.27 21.12
C VAL A 160 6.05 4.71 21.58
N GLU A 161 6.89 4.98 22.60
CA GLU A 161 7.12 6.33 23.11
C GLU A 161 7.74 7.24 22.05
N ASP A 162 8.74 6.76 21.32
CA ASP A 162 9.37 7.49 20.21
C ASP A 162 9.62 6.58 18.99
N CYS A 163 8.77 6.70 17.99
CA CYS A 163 8.94 5.97 16.73
C CYS A 163 10.20 6.38 15.95
N GLY A 164 10.75 7.56 16.24
CA GLY A 164 12.00 8.04 15.64
C GLY A 164 13.23 7.27 16.11
N ALA A 165 13.21 6.77 17.36
CA ALA A 165 14.30 6.02 17.96
C ALA A 165 14.34 4.54 17.51
N VAL A 166 13.27 4.02 16.89
CA VAL A 166 13.20 2.63 16.45
C VAL A 166 14.04 2.41 15.19
N PRO A 167 14.99 1.45 15.18
CA PRO A 167 15.79 1.11 14.00
C PRO A 167 14.96 0.28 13.00
N LEU A 168 13.98 0.94 12.36
CA LEU A 168 12.98 0.28 11.51
C LEU A 168 13.58 -0.28 10.21
N ASP A 169 14.72 0.22 9.78
CA ASP A 169 15.54 -0.32 8.68
C ASP A 169 16.13 -1.71 9.00
N VAL A 170 16.33 -2.01 10.30
CA VAL A 170 16.82 -3.31 10.79
C VAL A 170 15.66 -4.25 11.16
N LEU A 171 14.64 -3.72 11.86
CA LEU A 171 13.52 -4.53 12.37
C LEU A 171 12.47 -4.79 11.30
N GLY A 172 12.24 -3.82 10.41
CA GLY A 172 11.24 -3.91 9.34
C GLY A 172 11.37 -5.20 8.51
N PRO A 173 12.55 -5.51 7.92
CA PRO A 173 12.71 -6.73 7.13
C PRO A 173 12.59 -8.02 7.96
N LYS A 174 12.94 -8.00 9.26
CA LYS A 174 12.76 -9.16 10.15
C LYS A 174 11.28 -9.45 10.38
N ILE A 175 10.50 -8.41 10.69
CA ILE A 175 9.06 -8.53 10.97
C ILE A 175 8.29 -8.84 9.67
N GLU A 176 8.61 -8.13 8.57
CA GLU A 176 7.98 -8.37 7.27
C GLU A 176 8.03 -9.84 6.86
N ASN A 177 9.18 -10.50 7.09
CA ASN A 177 9.45 -11.87 6.66
C ASN A 177 9.29 -12.90 7.79
N ASP A 178 8.72 -12.53 8.93
CA ASP A 178 8.47 -13.48 10.03
C ASP A 178 7.46 -14.54 9.59
N PRO A 179 7.65 -15.84 9.93
CA PRO A 179 6.72 -16.92 9.62
C PRO A 179 5.28 -16.70 10.10
N LEU A 180 5.06 -15.79 11.06
CA LEU A 180 3.73 -15.36 11.49
C LEU A 180 2.94 -14.69 10.36
N PHE A 181 3.62 -14.09 9.38
CA PHE A 181 3.05 -13.40 8.23
C PHE A 181 3.40 -14.12 6.90
N PRO A 182 2.71 -15.24 6.55
CA PRO A 182 3.04 -16.03 5.36
C PRO A 182 3.03 -15.25 4.05
N GLU A 183 2.19 -14.21 3.96
CA GLU A 183 2.10 -13.31 2.82
C GLU A 183 2.89 -12.01 3.01
N ARG A 184 3.76 -11.96 4.04
CA ARG A 184 4.47 -10.76 4.49
C ARG A 184 3.51 -9.64 4.94
N VAL A 185 4.02 -8.62 5.59
CA VAL A 185 3.23 -7.56 6.22
C VAL A 185 3.91 -6.19 6.09
N ASN A 186 3.12 -5.11 6.07
CA ASN A 186 3.63 -3.76 6.26
C ASN A 186 3.81 -3.50 7.76
N VAL A 187 4.93 -2.93 8.16
CA VAL A 187 5.26 -2.68 9.56
C VAL A 187 5.15 -1.20 9.87
N ASN A 188 4.26 -0.86 10.81
CA ASN A 188 4.00 0.50 11.22
C ASN A 188 4.47 0.70 12.65
N VAL A 189 5.27 1.74 12.89
CA VAL A 189 5.72 2.13 14.22
C VAL A 189 5.26 3.56 14.48
N ALA A 190 4.46 3.76 15.51
CA ALA A 190 3.76 5.01 15.75
C ALA A 190 3.91 5.50 17.18
N THR A 191 3.95 6.82 17.35
CA THR A 191 3.89 7.53 18.61
C THR A 191 2.57 8.30 18.70
N ILE A 192 1.78 8.07 19.74
CA ILE A 192 0.59 8.87 20.03
C ILE A 192 1.05 10.14 20.75
N GLU A 193 1.10 11.26 20.04
CA GLU A 193 1.50 12.54 20.62
C GLU A 193 0.33 13.17 21.41
N ASN A 194 -0.88 13.01 20.91
CA ASN A 194 -2.14 13.35 21.58
C ASN A 194 -3.31 12.71 20.84
N ARG A 195 -4.55 12.89 21.32
CA ARG A 195 -5.76 12.29 20.70
C ARG A 195 -6.00 12.70 19.25
N GLY A 196 -5.44 13.79 18.78
CA GLY A 196 -5.60 14.30 17.42
C GLY A 196 -4.33 14.16 16.54
N HIS A 197 -3.24 13.64 17.12
CA HIS A 197 -1.97 13.60 16.37
C HIS A 197 -1.17 12.33 16.65
N ILE A 198 -0.85 11.61 15.58
CA ILE A 198 -0.03 10.39 15.58
C ILE A 198 1.17 10.62 14.66
N ARG A 199 2.38 10.43 15.17
CA ARG A 199 3.59 10.39 14.36
C ARG A 199 3.85 8.95 13.93
N LEU A 200 4.08 8.71 12.64
CA LEU A 200 4.16 7.39 12.03
C LEU A 200 5.42 7.22 11.19
N ARG A 201 6.03 6.05 11.29
CA ARG A 201 7.04 5.55 10.35
C ARG A 201 6.61 4.19 9.83
N VAL A 202 6.84 3.92 8.55
CA VAL A 202 6.40 2.69 7.90
C VAL A 202 7.56 2.02 7.17
N TRP A 203 7.65 0.72 7.34
CA TRP A 203 8.35 -0.19 6.45
C TRP A 203 7.31 -0.89 5.59
N GLU A 204 7.29 -0.58 4.30
CA GLU A 204 6.31 -1.14 3.37
C GLU A 204 6.79 -2.49 2.83
N ARG A 205 5.89 -3.45 2.78
CA ARG A 205 6.09 -4.78 2.24
C ARG A 205 6.63 -4.74 0.82
N GLY A 206 7.85 -5.27 0.62
CA GLY A 206 8.53 -5.31 -0.68
C GLY A 206 9.13 -3.98 -1.16
N ALA A 207 8.95 -2.87 -0.43
CA ALA A 207 9.46 -1.56 -0.81
C ALA A 207 10.44 -0.96 0.23
N GLY A 208 10.35 -1.39 1.50
CA GLY A 208 11.23 -0.91 2.56
C GLY A 208 10.74 0.36 3.24
N LEU A 209 11.67 1.17 3.78
CA LEU A 209 11.34 2.46 4.38
C LEU A 209 10.83 3.44 3.33
N THR A 210 9.64 3.97 3.53
CA THR A 210 9.03 4.99 2.68
C THR A 210 8.76 6.28 3.44
N GLN A 211 8.69 7.39 2.72
CA GLN A 211 8.42 8.70 3.32
C GLN A 211 6.96 8.88 3.71
N ALA A 212 6.05 8.17 3.06
CA ALA A 212 4.62 8.22 3.33
C ALA A 212 3.91 6.97 2.80
N CYS A 213 3.07 6.38 3.64
CA CYS A 213 2.20 5.25 3.31
C CYS A 213 0.76 5.57 3.70
N GLY A 214 -0.12 5.72 2.69
CA GLY A 214 -1.53 6.04 2.94
C GLY A 214 -2.28 4.93 3.67
N THR A 215 -2.06 3.67 3.28
CA THR A 215 -2.66 2.51 3.97
C THR A 215 -2.09 2.34 5.38
N GLY A 216 -0.79 2.61 5.58
CA GLY A 216 -0.16 2.61 6.89
C GLY A 216 -0.78 3.66 7.84
N ALA A 217 -1.09 4.86 7.32
CA ALA A 217 -1.78 5.90 8.09
C ALA A 217 -3.19 5.45 8.48
N CYS A 218 -3.97 4.90 7.55
CA CYS A 218 -5.31 4.35 7.82
C CYS A 218 -5.24 3.21 8.85
N ALA A 219 -4.37 2.23 8.63
CA ALA A 219 -4.18 1.08 9.52
C ALA A 219 -3.83 1.52 10.95
N THR A 220 -2.89 2.47 11.08
CA THR A 220 -2.47 3.00 12.38
C THR A 220 -3.59 3.75 13.09
N ALA A 221 -4.33 4.61 12.37
CA ALA A 221 -5.42 5.38 12.93
C ALA A 221 -6.55 4.46 13.43
N VAL A 222 -7.04 3.54 12.58
CA VAL A 222 -8.15 2.67 13.00
C VAL A 222 -7.74 1.72 14.14
N HIS A 223 -6.47 1.30 14.18
CA HIS A 223 -5.98 0.48 15.27
C HIS A 223 -5.83 1.28 16.57
N ALA A 224 -5.39 2.53 16.51
CA ALA A 224 -5.36 3.44 17.65
C ALA A 224 -6.79 3.69 18.19
N MET A 225 -7.77 3.90 17.32
CA MET A 225 -9.19 4.02 17.68
C MET A 225 -9.71 2.74 18.36
N ARG A 226 -9.43 1.55 17.79
CA ARG A 226 -9.82 0.26 18.36
C ARG A 226 -9.28 0.07 19.78
N ARG A 227 -8.08 0.57 20.07
CA ARG A 227 -7.44 0.53 21.40
C ARG A 227 -7.82 1.68 22.31
N GLY A 228 -8.64 2.63 21.87
CA GLY A 228 -9.05 3.80 22.65
C GLY A 228 -7.92 4.80 22.94
N LEU A 229 -6.87 4.80 22.11
CA LEU A 229 -5.70 5.69 22.28
C LEU A 229 -5.94 7.09 21.71
N VAL A 230 -6.89 7.22 20.78
CA VAL A 230 -7.30 8.46 20.14
C VAL A 230 -8.82 8.61 20.10
#